data_f35965ecbd41cb21d5b669e18ad53560
#
_entry.id   f35965ecbd41cb21d5b669e18ad53560
#
_cell.length_a   1.000
_cell.length_b   1.000
_cell.length_c   1.000
_cell.angle_alpha   90.00
_cell.angle_beta   90.00
_cell.angle_gamma   90.00
#
_symmetry.space_group_name_H-M   'P 1'
#
loop_
_entity.id
_entity.type
_entity.pdbx_description
1 polymer ?
#
loop_
_entity_poly.entity_id
_entity_poly.type
_entity_poly.pdbx_seq_one_letter_code
_entity_poly.pdbx_strand_id
1 'polypeptide(L)'
;AMELKRLLMVGVVVVLAGNISPAVAGVASKRFDKATGMCRELTFNNSGWVSEGHDIFRNTCKACHSRNSGKGAPFLYTESRTMEGWNLVFYKKNVKCAQDGSWGNLSREQLLQVNDYLFWNAFGTYDANTAERCG
;
A
#
# COMPACT_ATOMS: atom_id res chain seq x y z
N ALA A 1 -31.85 61.07 41.67
CA ALA A 1 -30.81 60.06 41.63
C ALA A 1 -31.27 58.92 40.73
N MET A 2 -30.67 58.81 39.51
CA MET A 2 -30.93 57.71 38.60
C MET A 2 -29.71 56.81 38.63
N GLU A 3 -29.85 55.59 39.17
CA GLU A 3 -28.83 54.57 39.13
C GLU A 3 -28.88 53.81 37.82
N LEU A 4 -27.81 53.97 37.06
CA LEU A 4 -27.61 53.28 35.79
C LEU A 4 -27.00 51.87 36.08
N LYS A 5 -27.84 50.82 36.13
CA LYS A 5 -27.38 49.43 36.23
C LYS A 5 -26.69 49.03 34.95
N ARG A 6 -25.34 48.98 34.95
CA ARG A 6 -24.55 48.36 33.91
C ARG A 6 -24.72 46.86 33.94
N LEU A 7 -25.43 46.32 32.95
CA LEU A 7 -25.52 44.88 32.70
C LEU A 7 -24.23 44.44 32.02
N LEU A 8 -23.35 43.78 32.74
CA LEU A 8 -22.18 43.10 32.19
C LEU A 8 -22.65 41.78 31.57
N MET A 9 -22.78 41.76 30.24
CA MET A 9 -22.90 40.51 29.51
C MET A 9 -21.53 39.84 29.43
N VAL A 10 -21.33 38.81 30.24
CA VAL A 10 -20.18 37.92 30.08
C VAL A 10 -20.51 36.92 28.97
N GLY A 11 -19.99 37.18 27.79
CA GLY A 11 -20.06 36.25 26.67
C GLY A 11 -19.15 35.04 26.94
N VAL A 12 -19.74 33.90 27.23
CA VAL A 12 -18.98 32.64 27.28
C VAL A 12 -18.67 32.20 25.85
N VAL A 13 -17.43 32.40 25.43
CA VAL A 13 -16.94 31.81 24.18
C VAL A 13 -16.60 30.36 24.44
N VAL A 14 -17.48 29.44 24.06
CA VAL A 14 -17.22 28.02 24.07
C VAL A 14 -16.33 27.72 22.86
N VAL A 15 -15.02 27.60 23.10
CA VAL A 15 -14.08 27.10 22.10
C VAL A 15 -14.26 25.58 21.99
N LEU A 16 -15.01 25.13 20.98
CA LEU A 16 -15.06 23.74 20.62
C LEU A 16 -13.70 23.38 20.00
N ALA A 17 -12.77 22.90 20.83
CA ALA A 17 -11.55 22.28 20.35
C ALA A 17 -11.93 20.96 19.67
N GLY A 18 -12.24 21.05 18.37
CA GLY A 18 -12.40 19.88 17.53
C GLY A 18 -11.07 19.15 17.47
N ASN A 19 -11.01 17.94 18.00
CA ASN A 19 -9.88 17.05 17.80
C ASN A 19 -9.82 16.65 16.32
N ILE A 20 -9.08 17.44 15.53
CA ILE A 20 -8.74 17.09 14.15
C ILE A 20 -7.64 16.04 14.26
N SER A 21 -8.03 14.77 14.38
CA SER A 21 -7.07 13.67 14.23
C SER A 21 -6.56 13.71 12.78
N PRO A 22 -5.26 13.83 12.54
CA PRO A 22 -4.74 13.76 11.19
C PRO A 22 -5.10 12.39 10.60
N ALA A 23 -5.82 12.38 9.48
CA ALA A 23 -6.10 11.17 8.76
C ALA A 23 -4.78 10.57 8.29
N VAL A 24 -4.44 9.39 8.82
CA VAL A 24 -3.29 8.62 8.39
C VAL A 24 -3.60 8.08 7.01
N ALA A 25 -3.08 8.71 5.98
CA ALA A 25 -3.11 8.17 4.62
C ALA A 25 -2.12 7.00 4.54
N GLY A 26 -2.53 5.83 5.02
CA GLY A 26 -1.84 4.57 4.80
C GLY A 26 -2.56 3.77 3.71
N VAL A 27 -1.88 2.80 3.12
CA VAL A 27 -2.54 1.82 2.25
C VAL A 27 -3.64 1.12 3.07
N ALA A 28 -4.86 1.08 2.54
CA ALA A 28 -5.96 0.45 3.23
C ALA A 28 -5.66 -1.01 3.53
N SER A 29 -5.91 -1.44 4.76
CA SER A 29 -5.71 -2.84 5.17
C SER A 29 -6.58 -3.84 4.41
N LYS A 30 -7.67 -3.35 3.80
CA LYS A 30 -8.57 -4.15 2.95
C LYS A 30 -8.56 -3.57 1.55
N ARG A 31 -8.42 -4.44 0.57
CA ARG A 31 -8.34 -4.09 -0.83
C ARG A 31 -9.39 -4.85 -1.63
N PHE A 32 -10.21 -4.14 -2.38
CA PHE A 32 -11.01 -4.72 -3.45
C PHE A 32 -10.23 -4.68 -4.76
N ASP A 33 -9.89 -5.83 -5.29
CA ASP A 33 -9.22 -5.97 -6.58
C ASP A 33 -10.26 -6.13 -7.69
N LYS A 34 -10.45 -5.08 -8.49
CA LYS A 34 -11.41 -5.07 -9.60
C LYS A 34 -11.10 -6.12 -10.67
N ALA A 35 -9.84 -6.50 -10.85
CA ALA A 35 -9.44 -7.45 -11.85
C ALA A 35 -9.91 -8.88 -11.53
N THR A 36 -9.95 -9.22 -10.25
CA THR A 36 -10.34 -10.55 -9.78
C THR A 36 -11.72 -10.59 -9.12
N GLY A 37 -12.30 -9.43 -8.79
CA GLY A 37 -13.54 -9.31 -8.02
C GLY A 37 -13.41 -9.74 -6.57
N MET A 38 -12.18 -9.82 -6.05
CA MET A 38 -11.90 -10.33 -4.70
C MET A 38 -11.59 -9.19 -3.72
N CYS A 39 -12.12 -9.31 -2.50
CA CYS A 39 -11.66 -8.55 -1.35
C CYS A 39 -10.56 -9.32 -0.65
N ARG A 40 -9.42 -8.66 -0.42
CA ARG A 40 -8.29 -9.25 0.31
C ARG A 40 -7.89 -8.37 1.47
N GLU A 41 -7.46 -9.00 2.54
CA GLU A 41 -6.92 -8.31 3.71
C GLU A 41 -5.40 -8.23 3.60
N LEU A 42 -4.85 -7.00 3.73
CA LEU A 42 -3.43 -6.72 3.55
C LEU A 42 -2.81 -6.33 4.91
N THR A 43 -3.02 -7.13 5.94
CA THR A 43 -2.38 -6.90 7.23
C THR A 43 -1.03 -7.59 7.29
N PHE A 44 0.02 -6.80 7.44
CA PHE A 44 1.39 -7.29 7.52
C PHE A 44 1.60 -8.27 8.69
N ASN A 45 0.85 -8.09 9.77
CA ASN A 45 1.08 -8.82 11.03
C ASN A 45 0.22 -10.06 11.23
N ASN A 46 -0.84 -10.26 10.46
CA ASN A 46 -1.85 -11.27 10.84
C ASN A 46 -2.20 -12.31 9.79
N SER A 47 -1.92 -12.10 8.52
CA SER A 47 -2.50 -12.98 7.50
C SER A 47 -1.56 -14.03 6.94
N GLY A 48 -0.27 -13.94 7.15
CA GLY A 48 0.67 -14.72 6.34
C GLY A 48 0.60 -14.37 4.84
N TRP A 49 -0.52 -13.80 4.38
CA TRP A 49 -0.79 -13.51 2.98
C TRP A 49 0.25 -12.60 2.33
N VAL A 50 0.54 -11.47 2.96
CA VAL A 50 1.53 -10.51 2.44
C VAL A 50 2.95 -11.02 2.66
N SER A 51 3.22 -11.75 3.74
CA SER A 51 4.51 -12.37 3.98
C SER A 51 4.80 -13.51 2.99
N GLU A 52 3.80 -14.32 2.62
CA GLU A 52 3.92 -15.29 1.52
C GLU A 52 4.24 -14.57 0.20
N GLY A 53 3.56 -13.48 -0.09
CA GLY A 53 3.85 -12.63 -1.26
C GLY A 53 5.29 -12.10 -1.26
N HIS A 54 5.80 -11.68 -0.11
CA HIS A 54 7.20 -11.30 0.06
C HIS A 54 8.15 -12.45 -0.26
N ASP A 55 7.89 -13.63 0.29
CA ASP A 55 8.76 -14.80 0.10
C ASP A 55 8.77 -15.28 -1.35
N ILE A 56 7.61 -15.26 -2.01
CA ILE A 56 7.51 -15.55 -3.45
C ILE A 56 8.31 -14.52 -4.26
N PHE A 57 8.15 -13.23 -3.97
CA PHE A 57 8.90 -12.19 -4.65
C PHE A 57 10.40 -12.38 -4.49
N ARG A 58 10.85 -12.62 -3.26
CA ARG A 58 12.26 -12.82 -2.93
C ARG A 58 12.85 -14.06 -3.58
N ASN A 59 12.16 -15.19 -3.52
CA ASN A 59 12.70 -16.47 -3.93
C ASN A 59 12.49 -16.77 -5.42
N THR A 60 11.43 -16.23 -6.03
CA THR A 60 11.08 -16.48 -7.43
C THR A 60 11.46 -15.29 -8.32
N CYS A 61 10.92 -14.12 -8.05
CA CYS A 61 11.15 -12.95 -8.92
C CYS A 61 12.60 -12.45 -8.83
N LYS A 62 13.14 -12.33 -7.63
CA LYS A 62 14.52 -11.86 -7.41
C LYS A 62 15.58 -12.83 -7.89
N ALA A 63 15.25 -14.09 -8.14
CA ALA A 63 16.18 -15.03 -8.78
C ALA A 63 16.66 -14.55 -10.15
N CYS A 64 15.80 -13.82 -10.88
CA CYS A 64 16.14 -13.18 -12.16
C CYS A 64 16.31 -11.67 -12.06
N HIS A 65 15.54 -11.02 -11.19
CA HIS A 65 15.46 -9.56 -11.07
C HIS A 65 16.35 -8.95 -9.98
N SER A 66 17.41 -9.63 -9.56
CA SER A 66 18.46 -9.08 -8.69
C SER A 66 19.57 -8.40 -9.51
N ARG A 67 20.33 -7.49 -8.87
CA ARG A 67 21.39 -6.72 -9.55
C ARG A 67 22.42 -7.58 -10.24
N ASN A 68 22.75 -8.73 -9.65
CA ASN A 68 23.84 -9.62 -10.10
C ASN A 68 23.31 -10.99 -10.53
N SER A 69 22.08 -11.08 -10.99
CA SER A 69 21.47 -12.37 -11.39
C SER A 69 22.13 -13.00 -12.60
N GLY A 70 22.78 -12.21 -13.46
CA GLY A 70 23.32 -12.69 -14.74
C GLY A 70 22.26 -13.16 -15.76
N LYS A 71 20.96 -12.98 -15.45
CA LYS A 71 19.83 -13.47 -16.28
C LYS A 71 19.33 -12.46 -17.32
N GLY A 72 19.93 -11.27 -17.40
CA GLY A 72 19.53 -10.23 -18.34
C GLY A 72 18.16 -9.59 -18.04
N ALA A 73 17.53 -9.94 -16.92
CA ALA A 73 16.29 -9.30 -16.47
C ALA A 73 16.60 -7.98 -15.76
N PRO A 74 15.75 -6.94 -15.93
CA PRO A 74 15.94 -5.68 -15.23
C PRO A 74 15.84 -5.87 -13.71
N PHE A 75 16.62 -5.11 -12.97
CA PHE A 75 16.50 -5.09 -11.51
C PHE A 75 15.10 -4.60 -11.11
N LEU A 76 14.44 -5.35 -10.24
CA LEU A 76 13.14 -4.99 -9.69
C LEU A 76 13.17 -4.95 -8.16
N TYR A 77 12.44 -3.98 -7.62
CA TYR A 77 12.07 -3.89 -6.21
C TYR A 77 10.61 -3.41 -6.14
N THR A 78 10.02 -3.36 -4.98
CA THR A 78 8.59 -3.06 -4.81
C THR A 78 8.21 -1.70 -5.40
N GLU A 79 9.05 -0.70 -5.24
CA GLU A 79 8.83 0.67 -5.74
C GLU A 79 9.17 0.84 -7.23
N SER A 80 9.52 -0.23 -7.94
CA SER A 80 9.75 -0.15 -9.40
C SER A 80 8.50 0.21 -10.18
N ARG A 81 7.33 0.11 -9.56
CA ARG A 81 6.03 0.51 -10.14
C ARG A 81 5.12 1.10 -9.06
N THR A 82 4.13 1.86 -9.52
CA THR A 82 3.00 2.29 -8.70
C THR A 82 2.06 1.11 -8.38
N MET A 83 1.15 1.30 -7.45
CA MET A 83 0.10 0.33 -7.12
C MET A 83 -0.67 -0.13 -8.36
N GLU A 84 -1.10 0.82 -9.20
CA GLU A 84 -1.81 0.53 -10.44
C GLU A 84 -0.91 -0.17 -11.47
N GLY A 85 0.35 0.22 -11.53
CA GLY A 85 1.33 -0.41 -12.41
C GLY A 85 1.54 -1.90 -12.09
N TRP A 86 1.61 -2.26 -10.81
CA TRP A 86 1.68 -3.67 -10.39
C TRP A 86 0.39 -4.42 -10.71
N ASN A 87 -0.78 -3.85 -10.40
CA ASN A 87 -2.06 -4.47 -10.76
C ASN A 87 -2.16 -4.77 -12.25
N LEU A 88 -1.71 -3.84 -13.08
CA LEU A 88 -1.75 -4.01 -14.53
C LEU A 88 -0.86 -5.14 -15.01
N VAL A 89 0.34 -5.31 -14.41
CA VAL A 89 1.25 -6.41 -14.71
C VAL A 89 0.60 -7.76 -14.45
N PHE A 90 0.00 -7.95 -13.27
CA PHE A 90 -0.60 -9.23 -12.89
C PHE A 90 -1.94 -9.49 -13.61
N TYR A 91 -2.67 -8.45 -13.93
CA TYR A 91 -3.92 -8.58 -14.69
C TYR A 91 -3.69 -8.90 -16.16
N LYS A 92 -2.90 -8.07 -16.85
CA LYS A 92 -2.67 -8.22 -18.29
C LYS A 92 -1.66 -9.30 -18.64
N LYS A 93 -0.74 -9.63 -17.73
CA LYS A 93 0.35 -10.61 -17.96
C LYS A 93 1.14 -10.35 -19.25
N ASN A 94 1.29 -9.08 -19.62
CA ASN A 94 1.96 -8.67 -20.86
C ASN A 94 3.47 -8.41 -20.69
N VAL A 95 4.05 -8.96 -19.63
CA VAL A 95 5.49 -8.92 -19.34
C VAL A 95 6.15 -10.25 -19.75
N LYS A 96 7.43 -10.18 -20.13
CA LYS A 96 8.18 -11.33 -20.64
C LYS A 96 8.09 -12.55 -19.71
N CYS A 97 8.34 -12.35 -18.41
CA CYS A 97 8.34 -13.46 -17.44
C CYS A 97 6.96 -14.13 -17.26
N ALA A 98 5.87 -13.43 -17.55
CA ALA A 98 4.53 -14.02 -17.55
C ALA A 98 4.25 -14.84 -18.82
N GLN A 99 4.98 -14.54 -19.91
CA GLN A 99 4.77 -15.15 -21.23
C GLN A 99 5.76 -16.29 -21.53
N ASP A 100 6.94 -16.26 -20.92
CA ASP A 100 8.02 -17.22 -21.18
C ASP A 100 7.97 -18.46 -20.26
N GLY A 101 6.92 -18.59 -19.47
CA GLY A 101 6.74 -19.71 -18.54
C GLY A 101 7.38 -19.52 -17.16
N SER A 102 8.09 -18.42 -16.91
CA SER A 102 8.72 -18.16 -15.60
C SER A 102 7.72 -18.13 -14.42
N TRP A 103 6.45 -17.84 -14.71
CA TRP A 103 5.37 -17.87 -13.73
C TRP A 103 4.65 -19.21 -13.65
N GLY A 104 4.99 -20.20 -14.49
CA GLY A 104 4.26 -21.45 -14.63
C GLY A 104 4.21 -22.32 -13.37
N ASN A 105 5.15 -22.12 -12.46
CA ASN A 105 5.20 -22.82 -11.18
C ASN A 105 4.42 -22.13 -10.05
N LEU A 106 3.86 -20.93 -10.31
CA LEU A 106 3.09 -20.19 -9.33
C LEU A 106 1.60 -20.48 -9.48
N SER A 107 0.96 -20.83 -8.39
CA SER A 107 -0.50 -20.95 -8.36
C SER A 107 -1.16 -19.58 -8.54
N ARG A 108 -2.48 -19.58 -8.86
CA ARG A 108 -3.25 -18.34 -8.90
C ARG A 108 -3.20 -17.59 -7.57
N GLU A 109 -3.28 -18.31 -6.47
CA GLU A 109 -3.21 -17.74 -5.12
C GLU A 109 -1.86 -17.07 -4.87
N GLN A 110 -0.76 -17.75 -5.21
CA GLN A 110 0.59 -17.20 -5.10
C GLN A 110 0.78 -15.94 -5.95
N LEU A 111 0.20 -15.89 -7.15
CA LEU A 111 0.21 -14.67 -7.98
C LEU A 111 -0.58 -13.52 -7.33
N LEU A 112 -1.68 -13.81 -6.65
CA LEU A 112 -2.43 -12.79 -5.90
C LEU A 112 -1.64 -12.31 -4.67
N GLN A 113 -1.00 -13.20 -3.94
CA GLN A 113 -0.17 -12.88 -2.78
C GLN A 113 1.00 -11.96 -3.16
N VAL A 114 1.74 -12.29 -4.19
CA VAL A 114 2.87 -11.46 -4.64
C VAL A 114 2.39 -10.12 -5.21
N ASN A 115 1.25 -10.09 -5.92
CA ASN A 115 0.66 -8.82 -6.37
C ASN A 115 0.28 -7.94 -5.18
N ASP A 116 -0.34 -8.49 -4.15
CA ASP A 116 -0.73 -7.73 -2.96
C ASP A 116 0.47 -7.23 -2.16
N TYR A 117 1.51 -8.04 -2.02
CA TYR A 117 2.78 -7.61 -1.44
C TYR A 117 3.40 -6.42 -2.20
N LEU A 118 3.46 -6.52 -3.53
CA LEU A 118 4.00 -5.46 -4.39
C LEU A 118 3.12 -4.21 -4.38
N PHE A 119 1.80 -4.38 -4.36
CA PHE A 119 0.85 -3.28 -4.24
C PHE A 119 1.01 -2.53 -2.91
N TRP A 120 1.14 -3.27 -1.81
CA TRP A 120 1.30 -2.68 -0.47
C TRP A 120 2.57 -1.84 -0.36
N ASN A 121 3.64 -2.26 -1.01
CA ASN A 121 4.96 -1.64 -0.95
C ASN A 121 5.33 -0.87 -2.23
N ALA A 122 4.36 -0.52 -3.07
CA ALA A 122 4.58 0.12 -4.36
C ALA A 122 5.10 1.56 -4.23
N PHE A 123 5.64 2.09 -5.32
CA PHE A 123 6.00 3.51 -5.40
C PHE A 123 4.79 4.40 -5.13
N GLY A 124 4.99 5.44 -4.32
CA GLY A 124 3.93 6.40 -3.96
C GLY A 124 3.05 5.96 -2.78
N THR A 125 3.29 4.79 -2.18
CA THR A 125 2.66 4.42 -0.89
C THR A 125 3.33 5.11 0.29
N TYR A 126 4.58 5.54 0.09
CA TYR A 126 5.36 6.33 1.03
C TYR A 126 5.23 7.82 0.67
N ASP A 127 4.82 8.63 1.61
CA ASP A 127 4.82 10.09 1.49
C ASP A 127 5.89 10.67 2.42
N ALA A 128 6.87 11.37 1.84
CA ALA A 128 7.94 12.03 2.59
C ALA A 128 7.42 13.08 3.58
N ASN A 129 6.24 13.66 3.35
CA ASN A 129 5.61 14.60 4.28
C ASN A 129 5.04 13.92 5.52
N THR A 130 4.91 12.60 5.50
CA THR A 130 4.51 11.78 6.65
C THR A 130 5.66 10.90 7.16
N ALA A 131 6.89 11.26 6.82
CA ALA A 131 8.12 10.50 7.10
C ALA A 131 8.38 10.24 8.58
N GLU A 132 7.86 11.09 9.48
CA GLU A 132 7.91 10.85 10.93
C GLU A 132 7.28 9.52 11.37
N ARG A 133 6.62 8.83 10.45
CA ARG A 133 6.05 7.49 10.64
C ARG A 133 6.89 6.37 10.06
N CYS A 134 7.96 6.74 9.41
CA CYS A 134 8.95 5.77 8.97
C CYS A 134 9.78 5.40 10.18
N GLY A 135 9.27 4.46 10.91
CA GLY A 135 10.08 3.80 11.91
C GLY A 135 11.08 2.90 11.26
#